data_954be30f37a6afb71eb2ff84a7ba7a97
#
_entry.id   954be30f37a6afb71eb2ff84a7ba7a97
#
_cell.length_a   1.000
_cell.length_b   1.000
_cell.length_c   1.000
_cell.angle_alpha   90.00
_cell.angle_beta   90.00
_cell.angle_gamma   90.00
#
_symmetry.space_group_name_H-M   'P 1'
#
loop_
_entity.id
_entity.type
_entity.pdbx_description
1 polymer ?
#
loop_
_entity_poly.entity_id
_entity_poly.type
_entity_poly.pdbx_seq_one_letter_code
_entity_poly.pdbx_strand_id
1 'polypeptide(L)'
;MSSKLKVLQVIPKLGYGGAETGCFDIAHYLFENNCSSFLITNGGPLTKFINKKKVKYIRLPVNSKNPIIMLLNTILISVIVFFYNIDIIHARSRAPAWSCFLASKITRKKFVTTFHGTYNFKSKIKKFYNSVMLRSDLVIAGSNFIFSHIK
;
A
#
# COMPACT_ATOMS: atom_id res chain seq x y z
N MET A 1 7.14 27.54 -4.80
CA MET A 1 7.36 26.50 -3.77
C MET A 1 6.94 25.17 -4.33
N SER A 2 7.84 24.21 -4.45
CA SER A 2 7.48 22.84 -4.82
C SER A 2 6.53 22.27 -3.75
N SER A 3 5.34 21.79 -4.15
CA SER A 3 4.42 21.15 -3.22
C SER A 3 5.07 19.89 -2.67
N LYS A 4 4.99 19.70 -1.36
CA LYS A 4 5.53 18.53 -0.66
C LYS A 4 4.85 17.26 -1.18
N LEU A 5 5.64 16.27 -1.67
CA LEU A 5 5.13 14.99 -2.15
C LEU A 5 4.34 14.25 -1.05
N LYS A 6 3.16 13.76 -1.37
CA LYS A 6 2.26 13.07 -0.43
C LYS A 6 2.13 11.60 -0.81
N VAL A 7 2.59 10.71 0.06
CA VAL A 7 2.63 9.27 -0.18
C VAL A 7 1.73 8.54 0.81
N LEU A 8 0.82 7.72 0.29
CA LEU A 8 -0.04 6.84 1.06
C LEU A 8 0.46 5.40 0.92
N GLN A 9 0.96 4.81 2.00
CA GLN A 9 1.25 3.37 2.07
C GLN A 9 0.03 2.62 2.59
N VAL A 10 -0.28 1.47 1.99
CA VAL A 10 -1.39 0.59 2.40
C VAL A 10 -0.87 -0.83 2.61
N ILE A 11 -1.00 -1.34 3.83
CA ILE A 11 -0.55 -2.67 4.23
C ILE A 11 -1.64 -3.37 5.06
N PRO A 12 -1.87 -4.70 4.91
CA PRO A 12 -2.96 -5.40 5.60
C PRO A 12 -2.88 -5.32 7.12
N LYS A 13 -1.68 -5.54 7.67
CA LYS A 13 -1.40 -5.54 9.10
C LYS A 13 0.00 -4.96 9.33
N LEU A 14 0.18 -4.27 10.42
CA LEU A 14 1.49 -3.72 10.83
C LEU A 14 2.06 -4.56 12.00
N GLY A 15 2.52 -5.77 11.64
CA GLY A 15 3.18 -6.71 12.55
C GLY A 15 4.68 -6.48 12.68
N TYR A 16 5.43 -7.51 13.06
CA TYR A 16 6.89 -7.47 13.22
C TYR A 16 7.66 -8.16 12.07
N GLY A 17 6.98 -8.56 11.01
CA GLY A 17 7.64 -9.12 9.83
C GLY A 17 8.42 -8.08 9.02
N GLY A 18 9.32 -8.52 8.15
CA GLY A 18 10.17 -7.61 7.35
C GLY A 18 9.40 -6.65 6.45
N ALA A 19 8.26 -7.07 5.89
CA ALA A 19 7.39 -6.21 5.11
C ALA A 19 6.75 -5.10 5.95
N GLU A 20 6.34 -5.44 7.16
CA GLU A 20 5.66 -4.56 8.11
C GLU A 20 6.63 -3.56 8.73
N THR A 21 7.80 -4.04 9.20
CA THR A 21 8.86 -3.16 9.73
C THR A 21 9.38 -2.22 8.66
N GLY A 22 9.62 -2.72 7.43
CA GLY A 22 10.00 -1.87 6.31
C GLY A 22 8.94 -0.83 5.94
N CYS A 23 7.65 -1.15 6.07
CA CYS A 23 6.57 -0.18 5.88
C CYS A 23 6.60 0.91 6.96
N PHE A 24 6.77 0.51 8.21
CA PHE A 24 6.89 1.41 9.35
C PHE A 24 8.08 2.37 9.22
N ASP A 25 9.26 1.84 8.88
CA ASP A 25 10.49 2.63 8.71
C ASP A 25 10.35 3.62 7.55
N ILE A 26 9.84 3.18 6.40
CA ILE A 26 9.61 4.06 5.24
C ILE A 26 8.58 5.14 5.56
N ALA A 27 7.54 4.84 6.34
CA ALA A 27 6.55 5.86 6.72
C ALA A 27 7.19 7.01 7.49
N HIS A 28 8.11 6.74 8.41
CA HIS A 28 8.84 7.76 9.15
C HIS A 28 9.92 8.46 8.29
N TYR A 29 10.65 7.68 7.50
CA TYR A 29 11.67 8.19 6.57
C TYR A 29 11.11 9.19 5.56
N LEU A 30 9.94 8.93 4.98
CA LEU A 30 9.27 9.85 4.07
C LEU A 30 9.06 11.24 4.71
N PHE A 31 8.60 11.27 5.95
CA PHE A 31 8.42 12.54 6.67
C PHE A 31 9.76 13.25 6.90
N GLU A 32 10.79 12.52 7.29
CA GLU A 32 12.14 13.06 7.52
C GLU A 32 12.79 13.60 6.24
N ASN A 33 12.34 13.11 5.08
CA ASN A 33 12.79 13.57 3.77
C ASN A 33 11.78 14.50 3.07
N ASN A 34 11.10 15.34 3.84
CA ASN A 34 10.18 16.36 3.34
C ASN A 34 8.99 15.86 2.51
N CYS A 35 8.56 14.61 2.72
CA CYS A 35 7.31 14.09 2.18
C CYS A 35 6.21 14.11 3.25
N SER A 36 4.95 14.22 2.85
CA SER A 36 3.83 13.95 3.75
C SER A 36 3.54 12.46 3.74
N SER A 37 3.58 11.83 4.89
CA SER A 37 3.44 10.38 5.04
C SER A 37 2.08 9.99 5.60
N PHE A 38 1.39 9.11 4.87
CA PHE A 38 0.10 8.54 5.22
C PHE A 38 0.22 7.02 5.26
N LEU A 39 -0.45 6.38 6.21
CA LEU A 39 -0.43 4.93 6.38
C LEU A 39 -1.84 4.41 6.67
N ILE A 40 -2.31 3.48 5.84
CA ILE A 40 -3.54 2.72 6.05
C ILE A 40 -3.20 1.27 6.38
N THR A 41 -3.76 0.74 7.46
CA THR A 41 -3.67 -0.67 7.85
C THR A 41 -4.87 -1.07 8.70
N ASN A 42 -5.16 -2.37 8.80
CA ASN A 42 -6.18 -2.87 9.75
C ASN A 42 -5.70 -2.85 11.20
N GLY A 43 -4.47 -2.45 11.46
CA GLY A 43 -3.88 -2.42 12.79
C GLY A 43 -2.67 -3.35 12.91
N GLY A 44 -2.26 -3.60 14.13
CA GLY A 44 -1.14 -4.46 14.46
C GLY A 44 -0.27 -3.87 15.57
N PRO A 45 0.67 -4.66 16.13
CA PRO A 45 1.45 -4.24 17.31
C PRO A 45 2.33 -3.01 17.07
N LEU A 46 2.85 -2.80 15.85
CA LEU A 46 3.67 -1.63 15.54
C LEU A 46 2.88 -0.33 15.48
N THR A 47 1.55 -0.37 15.37
CA THR A 47 0.73 0.86 15.29
C THR A 47 0.84 1.75 16.52
N LYS A 48 1.09 1.17 17.69
CA LYS A 48 1.31 1.91 18.95
C LYS A 48 2.60 2.74 18.97
N PHE A 49 3.56 2.41 18.12
CA PHE A 49 4.84 3.12 18.00
C PHE A 49 4.85 4.18 16.89
N ILE A 50 3.77 4.28 16.09
CA ILE A 50 3.68 5.31 15.06
C ILE A 50 3.71 6.70 15.70
N ASN A 51 4.67 7.52 15.26
CA ASN A 51 4.68 8.92 15.63
C ASN A 51 3.60 9.68 14.83
N LYS A 52 2.46 9.93 15.47
CA LYS A 52 1.29 10.57 14.86
C LYS A 52 1.52 12.03 14.41
N LYS A 53 2.62 12.67 14.87
CA LYS A 53 3.04 13.98 14.37
C LYS A 53 3.76 13.88 13.02
N LYS A 54 4.37 12.72 12.71
CA LYS A 54 5.11 12.47 11.49
C LYS A 54 4.30 11.71 10.43
N VAL A 55 3.48 10.74 10.86
CA VAL A 55 2.75 9.83 10.00
C VAL A 55 1.25 9.91 10.31
N LYS A 56 0.45 10.22 9.30
CA LYS A 56 -1.00 10.18 9.44
C LYS A 56 -1.50 8.75 9.28
N TYR A 57 -1.83 8.13 10.40
CA TYR A 57 -2.33 6.76 10.46
C TYR A 57 -3.86 6.71 10.39
N ILE A 58 -4.39 5.86 9.52
CA ILE A 58 -5.82 5.61 9.34
C ILE A 58 -6.07 4.10 9.40
N ARG A 59 -7.03 3.67 10.21
CA ARG A 59 -7.39 2.26 10.33
C ARG A 59 -8.55 1.93 9.38
N LEU A 60 -8.31 0.98 8.45
CA LEU A 60 -9.32 0.42 7.54
C LEU A 60 -9.14 -1.10 7.42
N PRO A 61 -10.21 -1.87 7.13
CA PRO A 61 -10.15 -3.33 7.01
C PRO A 61 -9.53 -3.78 5.67
N VAL A 62 -8.34 -3.28 5.35
CA VAL A 62 -7.63 -3.52 4.08
C VAL A 62 -6.99 -4.91 3.99
N ASN A 63 -7.06 -5.70 5.03
CA ASN A 63 -6.66 -7.10 5.07
C ASN A 63 -7.74 -8.04 4.52
N SER A 64 -8.98 -7.57 4.34
CA SER A 64 -10.10 -8.37 3.88
C SER A 64 -9.97 -8.75 2.41
N LYS A 65 -10.36 -10.00 2.09
CA LYS A 65 -10.52 -10.51 0.71
C LYS A 65 -11.98 -10.57 0.28
N ASN A 66 -12.90 -10.12 1.13
CA ASN A 66 -14.31 -10.02 0.78
C ASN A 66 -14.52 -8.93 -0.27
N PRO A 67 -15.13 -9.23 -1.44
CA PRO A 67 -15.29 -8.26 -2.53
C PRO A 67 -16.07 -6.99 -2.12
N ILE A 68 -17.07 -7.12 -1.25
CA ILE A 68 -17.85 -5.98 -0.76
C ILE A 68 -16.97 -5.05 0.08
N ILE A 69 -16.18 -5.62 1.00
CA ILE A 69 -15.26 -4.84 1.84
C ILE A 69 -14.15 -4.23 0.97
N MET A 70 -13.67 -4.93 -0.05
CA MET A 70 -12.69 -4.40 -0.99
C MET A 70 -13.25 -3.20 -1.77
N LEU A 71 -14.53 -3.26 -2.18
CA LEU A 71 -15.20 -2.14 -2.85
C LEU A 71 -15.36 -0.94 -1.90
N LEU A 72 -15.79 -1.17 -0.66
CA LEU A 72 -15.87 -0.12 0.36
C LEU A 72 -14.49 0.51 0.62
N ASN A 73 -13.44 -0.30 0.74
CA ASN A 73 -12.08 0.20 0.87
C ASN A 73 -11.66 1.05 -0.34
N THR A 74 -12.06 0.66 -1.56
CA THR A 74 -11.79 1.47 -2.76
C THR A 74 -12.39 2.86 -2.65
N ILE A 75 -13.65 2.96 -2.23
CA ILE A 75 -14.34 4.24 -2.04
C ILE A 75 -13.66 5.07 -0.95
N LEU A 76 -13.39 4.47 0.22
CA LEU A 76 -12.75 5.18 1.34
C LEU A 76 -11.34 5.65 1.00
N ILE A 77 -10.53 4.81 0.34
CA ILE A 77 -9.19 5.20 -0.12
C ILE A 77 -9.29 6.34 -1.13
N SER A 78 -10.24 6.29 -2.09
CA SER A 78 -10.44 7.37 -3.05
C SER A 78 -10.80 8.69 -2.38
N VAL A 79 -11.70 8.67 -1.39
CA VAL A 79 -12.05 9.85 -0.59
C VAL A 79 -10.84 10.41 0.14
N ILE A 80 -10.04 9.55 0.78
CA ILE A 80 -8.80 9.96 1.49
C ILE A 80 -7.82 10.59 0.51
N VAL A 81 -7.63 9.98 -0.67
CA VAL A 81 -6.73 10.48 -1.71
C VAL A 81 -7.14 11.86 -2.20
N PHE A 82 -8.43 12.08 -2.44
CA PHE A 82 -8.95 13.41 -2.81
C PHE A 82 -8.83 14.41 -1.69
N PHE A 83 -9.28 14.08 -0.48
CA PHE A 83 -9.31 15.00 0.65
C PHE A 83 -7.92 15.50 1.04
N TYR A 84 -6.91 14.60 1.06
CA TYR A 84 -5.54 14.95 1.39
C TYR A 84 -4.68 15.32 0.18
N ASN A 85 -5.22 15.22 -1.03
CA ASN A 85 -4.50 15.41 -2.28
C ASN A 85 -3.21 14.55 -2.34
N ILE A 86 -3.38 13.23 -2.12
CA ILE A 86 -2.28 12.25 -2.18
C ILE A 86 -1.75 12.17 -3.62
N ASP A 87 -0.45 12.04 -3.80
CA ASP A 87 0.20 11.93 -5.11
C ASP A 87 0.48 10.49 -5.50
N ILE A 88 0.86 9.65 -4.53
CA ILE A 88 1.24 8.25 -4.75
C ILE A 88 0.49 7.34 -3.78
N ILE A 89 -0.15 6.31 -4.33
CA ILE A 89 -0.77 5.21 -3.58
C ILE A 89 0.16 4.00 -3.68
N HIS A 90 0.67 3.52 -2.55
CA HIS A 90 1.64 2.43 -2.49
C HIS A 90 1.05 1.22 -1.76
N ALA A 91 0.65 0.18 -2.50
CA ALA A 91 0.21 -1.08 -1.93
C ALA A 91 1.40 -2.01 -1.64
N ARG A 92 1.50 -2.45 -0.40
CA ARG A 92 2.60 -3.31 0.07
C ARG A 92 2.20 -4.78 0.22
N SER A 93 1.03 -5.16 -0.29
CA SER A 93 0.56 -6.54 -0.31
C SER A 93 -0.62 -6.69 -1.28
N ARG A 94 -0.90 -7.93 -1.69
CA ARG A 94 -2.01 -8.28 -2.60
C ARG A 94 -3.39 -7.94 -2.05
N ALA A 95 -3.61 -8.10 -0.74
CA ALA A 95 -4.93 -7.87 -0.16
C ALA A 95 -5.46 -6.44 -0.40
N PRO A 96 -4.70 -5.37 -0.10
CA PRO A 96 -5.12 -4.01 -0.40
C PRO A 96 -4.90 -3.60 -1.86
N ALA A 97 -4.11 -4.36 -2.66
CA ALA A 97 -3.67 -3.91 -3.98
C ALA A 97 -4.82 -3.67 -4.96
N TRP A 98 -5.88 -4.48 -4.94
CA TRP A 98 -7.06 -4.26 -5.79
C TRP A 98 -7.79 -2.97 -5.43
N SER A 99 -8.02 -2.71 -4.14
CA SER A 99 -8.65 -1.47 -3.68
C SER A 99 -7.80 -0.24 -4.02
N CYS A 100 -6.48 -0.34 -3.85
CA CYS A 100 -5.54 0.72 -4.20
C CYS A 100 -5.48 0.97 -5.72
N PHE A 101 -5.46 -0.11 -6.53
CA PHE A 101 -5.47 -0.02 -7.99
C PHE A 101 -6.73 0.69 -8.50
N LEU A 102 -7.91 0.28 -8.04
CA LEU A 102 -9.16 0.91 -8.44
C LEU A 102 -9.21 2.37 -7.97
N ALA A 103 -8.80 2.66 -6.73
CA ALA A 103 -8.72 4.02 -6.21
C ALA A 103 -7.76 4.89 -7.04
N SER A 104 -6.62 4.34 -7.48
CA SER A 104 -5.68 5.07 -8.33
C SER A 104 -6.27 5.44 -9.69
N LYS A 105 -7.09 4.55 -10.28
CA LYS A 105 -7.80 4.83 -11.53
C LYS A 105 -8.89 5.90 -11.36
N ILE A 106 -9.68 5.82 -10.28
CA ILE A 106 -10.73 6.81 -9.96
C ILE A 106 -10.10 8.19 -9.72
N THR A 107 -9.01 8.25 -8.96
CA THR A 107 -8.37 9.51 -8.56
C THR A 107 -7.30 10.00 -9.53
N ARG A 108 -6.95 9.20 -10.54
CA ARG A 108 -5.86 9.45 -11.51
C ARG A 108 -4.51 9.72 -10.85
N LYS A 109 -4.25 9.03 -9.73
CA LYS A 109 -2.98 9.14 -9.00
C LYS A 109 -2.05 7.97 -9.32
N LYS A 110 -0.75 8.14 -9.07
CA LYS A 110 0.26 7.11 -9.32
C LYS A 110 0.09 5.94 -8.36
N PHE A 111 0.24 4.73 -8.90
CA PHE A 111 0.10 3.48 -8.15
C PHE A 111 1.43 2.73 -8.13
N VAL A 112 1.89 2.39 -6.95
CA VAL A 112 3.15 1.65 -6.71
C VAL A 112 2.84 0.37 -5.95
N THR A 113 3.54 -0.69 -6.25
CA THR A 113 3.45 -1.97 -5.53
C THR A 113 4.82 -2.44 -5.08
N THR A 114 4.88 -3.12 -3.91
CA THR A 114 6.08 -3.83 -3.47
C THR A 114 5.80 -5.30 -3.28
N PHE A 115 6.59 -6.14 -3.93
CA PHE A 115 6.61 -7.59 -3.71
C PHE A 115 7.54 -7.93 -2.55
N HIS A 116 7.00 -8.55 -1.51
CA HIS A 116 7.74 -9.02 -0.34
C HIS A 116 7.94 -10.54 -0.30
N GLY A 117 7.37 -11.27 -1.25
CA GLY A 117 7.46 -12.73 -1.34
C GLY A 117 7.06 -13.24 -2.71
N THR A 118 7.29 -14.53 -2.94
CA THR A 118 6.86 -15.23 -4.16
C THR A 118 5.39 -15.60 -4.07
N TYR A 119 4.70 -15.56 -5.20
CA TYR A 119 3.28 -15.89 -5.27
C TYR A 119 3.06 -17.18 -6.04
N ASN A 120 2.18 -18.03 -5.51
CA ASN A 120 1.82 -19.27 -6.17
C ASN A 120 0.76 -19.03 -7.26
N PHE A 121 1.04 -19.47 -8.50
CA PHE A 121 0.18 -19.30 -9.67
C PHE A 121 -0.57 -20.58 -10.10
N LYS A 122 -0.75 -21.56 -9.21
CA LYS A 122 -1.33 -22.87 -9.52
C LYS A 122 -2.78 -22.85 -10.05
N SER A 123 -3.53 -21.76 -9.93
CA SER A 123 -4.88 -21.64 -10.49
C SER A 123 -5.09 -20.34 -11.25
N LYS A 124 -5.97 -20.34 -12.27
CA LYS A 124 -6.33 -19.15 -13.05
C LYS A 124 -6.84 -18.01 -12.16
N ILE A 125 -7.66 -18.32 -11.14
CA ILE A 125 -8.20 -17.35 -10.19
C ILE A 125 -7.08 -16.71 -9.37
N LYS A 126 -6.13 -17.51 -8.85
CA LYS A 126 -4.97 -16.99 -8.12
C LYS A 126 -4.06 -16.14 -9.00
N LYS A 127 -3.85 -16.56 -10.26
CA LYS A 127 -3.09 -15.79 -11.24
C LYS A 127 -3.72 -14.42 -11.48
N PHE A 128 -5.04 -14.38 -11.71
CA PHE A 128 -5.77 -13.12 -11.88
C PHE A 128 -5.69 -12.24 -10.62
N TYR A 129 -5.95 -12.80 -9.42
CA TYR A 129 -5.87 -12.06 -8.16
C TYR A 129 -4.46 -11.47 -7.91
N ASN A 130 -3.41 -12.23 -8.21
CA ASN A 130 -2.03 -11.78 -8.04
C ASN A 130 -1.59 -10.76 -9.09
N SER A 131 -2.21 -10.75 -10.29
CA SER A 131 -1.83 -9.88 -11.40
C SER A 131 -1.92 -8.39 -11.08
N VAL A 132 -2.73 -8.01 -10.10
CA VAL A 132 -2.87 -6.60 -9.69
C VAL A 132 -1.54 -5.99 -9.24
N MET A 133 -0.66 -6.80 -8.66
CA MET A 133 0.66 -6.34 -8.22
C MET A 133 1.57 -5.89 -9.38
N LEU A 134 1.29 -6.36 -10.61
CA LEU A 134 1.99 -5.99 -11.84
C LEU A 134 1.27 -4.89 -12.64
N ARG A 135 0.10 -4.42 -12.18
CA ARG A 135 -0.69 -3.38 -12.85
C ARG A 135 -0.37 -1.96 -12.35
N SER A 136 0.69 -1.83 -11.56
CA SER A 136 1.16 -0.55 -11.03
C SER A 136 2.03 0.21 -12.02
N ASP A 137 2.15 1.52 -11.84
CA ASP A 137 3.09 2.37 -12.58
C ASP A 137 4.55 2.02 -12.28
N LEU A 138 4.81 1.52 -11.05
CA LEU A 138 6.14 1.09 -10.59
C LEU A 138 5.99 -0.13 -9.69
N VAL A 139 6.78 -1.17 -10.00
CA VAL A 139 6.89 -2.39 -9.18
C VAL A 139 8.22 -2.40 -8.46
N ILE A 140 8.20 -2.56 -7.15
CA ILE A 140 9.40 -2.69 -6.30
C ILE A 140 9.55 -4.15 -5.89
N ALA A 141 10.71 -4.74 -6.14
CA ALA A 141 11.09 -6.05 -5.64
C ALA A 141 11.86 -5.91 -4.33
N GLY A 142 11.44 -6.59 -3.27
CA GLY A 142 12.05 -6.51 -1.94
C GLY A 142 13.44 -7.14 -1.85
N SER A 143 13.86 -7.91 -2.88
CA SER A 143 15.19 -8.53 -2.98
C SER A 143 15.49 -8.96 -4.42
N ASN A 144 16.77 -9.26 -4.71
CA ASN A 144 17.19 -9.81 -6.01
C ASN A 144 16.51 -11.14 -6.31
N PHE A 145 16.25 -11.96 -5.30
CA PHE A 145 15.51 -13.23 -5.44
C PHE A 145 14.07 -12.96 -5.93
N ILE A 146 13.39 -12.00 -5.34
CA ILE A 146 12.02 -11.62 -5.75
C ILE A 146 12.04 -10.97 -7.14
N PHE A 147 13.02 -10.13 -7.43
CA PHE A 147 13.18 -9.54 -8.76
C PHE A 147 13.28 -10.61 -9.85
N SER A 148 14.11 -11.65 -9.65
CA SER A 148 14.24 -12.77 -10.59
C SER A 148 12.96 -13.59 -10.74
N HIS A 149 12.11 -13.62 -9.71
CA HIS A 149 10.82 -14.33 -9.73
C HIS A 149 9.72 -13.56 -10.47
N ILE A 150 9.79 -12.22 -10.48
CA ILE A 150 8.81 -11.36 -11.15
C ILE A 150 9.11 -11.24 -12.65
N LYS A 151 10.36 -11.34 -13.03
CA LYS A 151 10.86 -11.21 -14.42
C LYS A 151 10.48 -12.43 -15.27
#